data_21788c73ba4c761fcc574741ec39be90
#
_entry.id   21788c73ba4c761fcc574741ec39be90
#
_cell.length_a   1.000
_cell.length_b   1.000
_cell.length_c   1.000
_cell.angle_alpha   90.00
_cell.angle_beta   90.00
_cell.angle_gamma   90.00
#
_symmetry.space_group_name_H-M   'P 1'
#
loop_
_entity.id
_entity.type
_entity.pdbx_description
1 polymer ?
#
loop_
_entity_poly.entity_id
_entity_poly.type
_entity_poly.pdbx_seq_one_letter_code
_entity_poly.pdbx_strand_id
1 'polypeptide(L)'
;MSQNPSKLNPENSAEFTPNVAIGVALALVVLAMLGRFVSVEGLGNFTPVGAVALFAGCFLKNRKLALLVPITALVLSDMVLGWHSLVPVVYACFALTLWFGTLLANKLSAPRVLGFALLSALNFFVVTNFAVWATSGMYPHTLAGLGTCFWLAVPFFRNDLCGTLIYSALLFGGYALYQARVRKFARS
;
A
#
# COMPACT_ATOMS: atom_id res chain seq x y z
N MET A 1 -11.74 41.73 9.72
CA MET A 1 -10.66 40.94 10.39
C MET A 1 -9.79 40.34 9.31
N SER A 2 -8.69 40.99 9.02
CA SER A 2 -7.73 40.56 7.99
C SER A 2 -6.95 39.36 8.51
N GLN A 3 -7.10 38.21 7.89
CA GLN A 3 -6.27 37.02 8.19
C GLN A 3 -4.84 37.31 7.69
N ASN A 4 -3.90 37.30 8.60
CA ASN A 4 -2.48 37.53 8.32
C ASN A 4 -1.93 36.35 7.51
N PRO A 5 -1.48 36.55 6.24
CA PRO A 5 -1.02 35.48 5.36
C PRO A 5 0.33 34.86 5.79
N SER A 6 0.99 35.40 6.81
CA SER A 6 2.28 34.91 7.28
C SER A 6 2.20 33.72 8.27
N LYS A 7 1.00 33.20 8.59
CA LYS A 7 0.80 32.03 9.46
C LYS A 7 0.39 30.79 8.66
N LEU A 8 0.99 30.54 7.53
CA LEU A 8 0.97 29.21 6.93
C LEU A 8 1.87 28.30 7.75
N ASN A 9 1.26 27.64 8.75
CA ASN A 9 1.92 26.65 9.56
C ASN A 9 2.41 25.52 8.62
N PRO A 10 3.72 25.19 8.57
CA PRO A 10 4.25 24.13 7.70
C PRO A 10 3.60 22.76 7.94
N GLU A 11 2.98 22.56 9.10
CA GLU A 11 2.22 21.34 9.43
C GLU A 11 0.89 21.20 8.66
N ASN A 12 0.29 22.32 8.19
CA ASN A 12 -0.98 22.32 7.47
C ASN A 12 -0.85 22.09 5.94
N SER A 13 0.35 22.07 5.40
CA SER A 13 0.57 21.99 3.95
C SER A 13 0.48 20.58 3.36
N ALA A 14 0.22 19.56 4.18
CA ALA A 14 0.14 18.16 3.74
C ALA A 14 -1.28 17.57 3.80
N GLU A 15 -2.30 18.37 4.12
CA GLU A 15 -3.65 17.85 4.37
C GLU A 15 -4.56 18.01 3.16
N PHE A 16 -5.13 16.89 2.71
CA PHE A 16 -6.23 16.94 1.75
C PHE A 16 -7.50 17.48 2.43
N THR A 17 -8.18 18.43 1.78
CA THR A 17 -9.56 18.78 2.18
C THR A 17 -10.45 17.54 2.08
N PRO A 18 -11.56 17.44 2.82
CA PRO A 18 -12.42 16.26 2.83
C PRO A 18 -12.82 15.79 1.42
N ASN A 19 -13.20 16.70 0.53
CA ASN A 19 -13.59 16.37 -0.84
C ASN A 19 -12.40 15.84 -1.67
N VAL A 20 -11.22 16.43 -1.52
CA VAL A 20 -9.99 15.96 -2.17
C VAL A 20 -9.59 14.61 -1.62
N ALA A 21 -9.70 14.38 -0.30
CA ALA A 21 -9.40 13.10 0.32
C ALA A 21 -10.28 11.96 -0.22
N ILE A 22 -11.58 12.21 -0.43
CA ILE A 22 -12.49 11.24 -1.05
C ILE A 22 -12.07 10.97 -2.50
N GLY A 23 -11.79 12.00 -3.30
CA GLY A 23 -11.32 11.84 -4.68
C GLY A 23 -10.04 11.03 -4.77
N VAL A 24 -9.06 11.32 -3.90
CA VAL A 24 -7.81 10.55 -3.80
C VAL A 24 -8.09 9.11 -3.39
N ALA A 25 -8.95 8.87 -2.40
CA ALA A 25 -9.30 7.52 -1.97
C ALA A 25 -9.92 6.70 -3.12
N LEU A 26 -10.86 7.27 -3.87
CA LEU A 26 -11.46 6.62 -5.04
C LEU A 26 -10.42 6.31 -6.13
N ALA A 27 -9.54 7.24 -6.45
CA ALA A 27 -8.47 7.03 -7.41
C ALA A 27 -7.51 5.90 -6.98
N LEU A 28 -7.18 5.84 -5.70
CA LEU A 28 -6.34 4.77 -5.12
C LEU A 28 -7.05 3.40 -5.16
N VAL A 29 -8.35 3.33 -4.90
CA VAL A 29 -9.14 2.09 -5.03
C VAL A 29 -9.10 1.59 -6.47
N VAL A 30 -9.37 2.47 -7.44
CA VAL A 30 -9.34 2.12 -8.87
C VAL A 30 -7.94 1.65 -9.29
N LEU A 31 -6.89 2.37 -8.90
CA LEU A 31 -5.50 1.98 -9.18
C LEU A 31 -5.18 0.59 -8.62
N ALA A 32 -5.53 0.35 -7.34
CA ALA A 32 -5.24 -0.92 -6.68
C ALA A 32 -6.02 -2.08 -7.33
N MET A 33 -7.30 -1.88 -7.63
CA MET A 33 -8.15 -2.88 -8.28
C MET A 33 -7.65 -3.23 -9.69
N LEU A 34 -7.42 -2.22 -10.54
CA LEU A 34 -6.94 -2.44 -11.91
C LEU A 34 -5.56 -3.11 -11.94
N GLY A 35 -4.65 -2.71 -11.05
CA GLY A 35 -3.33 -3.31 -10.95
C GLY A 35 -3.36 -4.79 -10.57
N ARG A 36 -4.37 -5.24 -9.84
CA ARG A 36 -4.55 -6.67 -9.53
C ARG A 36 -4.97 -7.47 -10.78
N PHE A 37 -5.80 -6.93 -11.64
CA PHE A 37 -6.17 -7.61 -12.89
C PHE A 37 -4.98 -7.77 -13.84
N VAL A 38 -4.16 -6.73 -13.98
CA VAL A 38 -2.93 -6.79 -14.77
C VAL A 38 -1.95 -7.83 -14.22
N SER A 39 -1.88 -7.98 -12.90
CA SER A 39 -0.99 -8.95 -12.24
C SER A 39 -1.34 -10.41 -12.55
N VAL A 40 -2.61 -10.73 -12.79
CA VAL A 40 -3.05 -12.11 -13.07
C VAL A 40 -2.49 -12.62 -14.41
N GLU A 41 -2.27 -11.74 -15.39
CA GLU A 41 -1.87 -12.11 -16.76
C GLU A 41 -0.37 -12.43 -16.95
N GLY A 42 0.44 -12.54 -15.87
CA GLY A 42 1.83 -13.01 -16.01
C GLY A 42 2.85 -12.51 -14.98
N LEU A 43 2.49 -11.54 -14.16
CA LEU A 43 3.40 -10.96 -13.14
C LEU A 43 2.91 -11.23 -11.72
N GLY A 44 2.52 -12.46 -11.39
CA GLY A 44 1.92 -12.82 -10.10
C GLY A 44 2.45 -12.01 -8.92
N ASN A 45 1.56 -11.36 -8.16
CA ASN A 45 1.82 -10.43 -7.06
C ASN A 45 2.47 -9.07 -7.42
N PHE A 46 2.71 -8.73 -8.67
CA PHE A 46 3.13 -7.38 -9.05
C PHE A 46 1.93 -6.44 -9.02
N THR A 47 1.58 -5.92 -7.84
CA THR A 47 0.37 -5.10 -7.63
C THR A 47 0.69 -3.77 -6.94
N PRO A 48 -0.14 -2.73 -7.13
CA PRO A 48 0.00 -1.47 -6.40
C PRO A 48 -0.56 -1.50 -4.98
N VAL A 49 -1.19 -2.59 -4.53
CA VAL A 49 -1.98 -2.61 -3.27
C VAL A 49 -1.13 -2.25 -2.06
N GLY A 50 0.11 -2.75 -1.96
CA GLY A 50 1.04 -2.43 -0.87
C GLY A 50 1.38 -0.93 -0.83
N ALA A 51 1.73 -0.35 -1.98
CA ALA A 51 2.03 1.07 -2.11
C ALA A 51 0.80 1.96 -1.82
N VAL A 52 -0.37 1.55 -2.30
CA VAL A 52 -1.66 2.22 -2.05
C VAL A 52 -2.00 2.21 -0.56
N ALA A 53 -1.83 1.07 0.13
CA ALA A 53 -2.06 0.98 1.57
C ALA A 53 -1.10 1.88 2.38
N LEU A 54 0.20 1.90 2.03
CA LEU A 54 1.18 2.80 2.63
C LEU A 54 0.81 4.27 2.41
N PHE A 55 0.46 4.65 1.18
CA PHE A 55 0.11 6.00 0.81
C PHE A 55 -1.18 6.46 1.51
N ALA A 56 -2.22 5.63 1.50
CA ALA A 56 -3.48 5.92 2.19
C ALA A 56 -3.27 6.10 3.70
N GLY A 57 -2.49 5.23 4.33
CA GLY A 57 -2.12 5.33 5.74
C GLY A 57 -1.33 6.61 6.07
N CYS A 58 -0.47 7.06 5.14
CA CYS A 58 0.36 8.25 5.33
C CYS A 58 -0.45 9.56 5.18
N PHE A 59 -1.32 9.65 4.20
CA PHE A 59 -1.93 10.92 3.79
C PHE A 59 -3.41 11.07 4.12
N LEU A 60 -4.17 9.99 4.32
CA LEU A 60 -5.57 10.07 4.69
C LEU A 60 -5.74 10.11 6.20
N LYS A 61 -6.05 11.30 6.75
CA LYS A 61 -6.25 11.50 8.20
C LYS A 61 -7.43 10.70 8.76
N ASN A 62 -8.50 10.60 8.00
CA ASN A 62 -9.63 9.76 8.39
C ASN A 62 -9.22 8.28 8.28
N ARG A 63 -8.92 7.67 9.41
CA ARG A 63 -8.44 6.27 9.50
C ARG A 63 -9.43 5.26 8.93
N LYS A 64 -10.73 5.53 9.04
CA LYS A 64 -11.76 4.67 8.43
C LYS A 64 -11.69 4.75 6.91
N LEU A 65 -11.61 5.97 6.36
CA LEU A 65 -11.44 6.17 4.92
C LEU A 65 -10.13 5.54 4.41
N ALA A 66 -9.03 5.72 5.13
CA ALA A 66 -7.75 5.13 4.78
C ALA A 66 -7.82 3.59 4.72
N LEU A 67 -8.47 2.94 5.69
CA LEU A 67 -8.64 1.50 5.75
C LEU A 67 -9.57 0.99 4.63
N LEU A 68 -10.63 1.73 4.33
CA LEU A 68 -11.55 1.38 3.25
C LEU A 68 -10.86 1.31 1.89
N VAL A 69 -9.80 2.08 1.64
CA VAL A 69 -9.10 2.09 0.35
C VAL A 69 -8.57 0.70 -0.04
N PRO A 70 -7.62 0.08 0.68
CA PRO A 70 -7.13 -1.24 0.31
C PRO A 70 -8.20 -2.33 0.45
N ILE A 71 -9.06 -2.26 1.47
CA ILE A 71 -10.10 -3.28 1.68
C ILE A 71 -11.12 -3.28 0.53
N THR A 72 -11.62 -2.11 0.13
CA THR A 72 -12.57 -2.03 -1.00
C THR A 72 -11.93 -2.52 -2.30
N ALA A 73 -10.68 -2.13 -2.57
CA ALA A 73 -9.95 -2.60 -3.75
C ALA A 73 -9.82 -4.13 -3.76
N LEU A 74 -9.48 -4.72 -2.61
CA LEU A 74 -9.36 -6.17 -2.46
C LEU A 74 -10.72 -6.87 -2.65
N VAL A 75 -11.76 -6.42 -1.94
CA VAL A 75 -13.10 -6.99 -2.04
C VAL A 75 -13.60 -6.97 -3.49
N LEU A 76 -13.56 -5.80 -4.14
CA LEU A 76 -14.03 -5.66 -5.51
C LEU A 76 -13.25 -6.52 -6.50
N SER A 77 -11.93 -6.62 -6.33
CA SER A 77 -11.14 -7.49 -7.20
C SER A 77 -11.34 -8.97 -6.89
N ASP A 78 -11.49 -9.37 -5.61
CA ASP A 78 -11.74 -10.78 -5.23
C ASP A 78 -13.12 -11.27 -5.66
N MET A 79 -14.12 -10.37 -5.77
CA MET A 79 -15.43 -10.71 -6.37
C MET A 79 -15.30 -11.14 -7.85
N VAL A 80 -14.30 -10.66 -8.57
CA VAL A 80 -14.05 -10.98 -9.98
C VAL A 80 -13.03 -12.11 -10.11
N LEU A 81 -11.93 -12.05 -9.34
CA LEU A 81 -10.83 -13.02 -9.41
C LEU A 81 -11.12 -14.33 -8.67
N GLY A 82 -12.12 -14.31 -7.80
CA GLY A 82 -12.48 -15.46 -6.96
C GLY A 82 -11.97 -15.36 -5.53
N TRP A 83 -12.75 -15.88 -4.60
CA TRP A 83 -12.43 -15.96 -3.18
C TRP A 83 -11.50 -17.14 -2.90
N HIS A 84 -10.56 -16.97 -1.98
CA HIS A 84 -9.65 -18.02 -1.55
C HIS A 84 -9.53 -18.07 -0.02
N SER A 85 -9.09 -19.19 0.52
CA SER A 85 -9.04 -19.44 1.98
C SER A 85 -8.15 -18.44 2.76
N LEU A 86 -7.17 -17.83 2.09
CA LEU A 86 -6.23 -16.89 2.71
C LEU A 86 -6.70 -15.43 2.71
N VAL A 87 -7.91 -15.12 2.22
CA VAL A 87 -8.46 -13.75 2.21
C VAL A 87 -8.30 -13.04 3.55
N PRO A 88 -8.66 -13.62 4.72
CA PRO A 88 -8.49 -12.93 6.00
C PRO A 88 -7.02 -12.56 6.29
N VAL A 89 -6.08 -13.45 5.96
CA VAL A 89 -4.65 -13.26 6.18
C VAL A 89 -4.11 -12.14 5.27
N VAL A 90 -4.48 -12.16 3.99
CA VAL A 90 -4.10 -11.14 3.01
C VAL A 90 -4.61 -9.75 3.44
N TYR A 91 -5.87 -9.67 3.86
CA TYR A 91 -6.48 -8.41 4.30
C TYR A 91 -5.81 -7.88 5.57
N ALA A 92 -5.47 -8.75 6.53
CA ALA A 92 -4.72 -8.39 7.72
C ALA A 92 -3.32 -7.85 7.37
N CYS A 93 -2.62 -8.45 6.41
CA CYS A 93 -1.32 -7.95 5.93
C CYS A 93 -1.43 -6.53 5.36
N PHE A 94 -2.44 -6.23 4.56
CA PHE A 94 -2.62 -4.88 4.02
C PHE A 94 -3.12 -3.87 5.05
N ALA A 95 -3.92 -4.29 6.04
CA ALA A 95 -4.25 -3.44 7.18
C ALA A 95 -3.00 -3.08 8.01
N LEU A 96 -2.08 -4.03 8.20
CA LEU A 96 -0.78 -3.78 8.85
C LEU A 96 0.10 -2.87 7.98
N THR A 97 0.13 -3.06 6.67
CA THR A 97 0.83 -2.16 5.74
C THR A 97 0.30 -0.73 5.81
N LEU A 98 -1.02 -0.55 5.90
CA LEU A 98 -1.63 0.75 6.13
C LEU A 98 -1.16 1.36 7.47
N TRP A 99 -1.08 0.57 8.52
CA TRP A 99 -0.55 1.04 9.80
C TRP A 99 0.91 1.51 9.67
N PHE A 100 1.77 0.81 8.92
CA PHE A 100 3.12 1.28 8.57
C PHE A 100 3.08 2.65 7.88
N GLY A 101 2.10 2.86 6.99
CA GLY A 101 1.86 4.18 6.38
C GLY A 101 1.57 5.27 7.42
N THR A 102 0.83 4.95 8.50
CA THR A 102 0.59 5.91 9.58
C THR A 102 1.86 6.31 10.34
N LEU A 103 2.78 5.35 10.52
CA LEU A 103 4.09 5.61 11.13
C LEU A 103 5.00 6.45 10.22
N LEU A 104 4.86 6.25 8.90
CA LEU A 104 5.57 7.02 7.90
C LEU A 104 5.16 8.50 7.91
N ALA A 105 3.88 8.81 8.20
CA ALA A 105 3.35 10.16 8.27
C ALA A 105 4.07 11.06 9.29
N ASN A 106 4.59 10.49 10.38
CA ASN A 106 5.29 11.25 11.43
C ASN A 106 6.61 11.89 10.94
N LYS A 107 7.28 11.27 9.97
CA LYS A 107 8.52 11.79 9.38
C LYS A 107 8.66 11.24 7.97
N LEU A 108 8.08 11.91 6.99
CA LEU A 108 8.14 11.50 5.60
C LEU A 108 9.52 11.80 5.00
N SER A 109 10.19 10.77 4.49
CA SER A 109 11.44 10.88 3.74
C SER A 109 11.61 9.69 2.80
N ALA A 110 12.34 9.86 1.70
CA ALA A 110 12.54 8.80 0.72
C ALA A 110 13.14 7.51 1.31
N PRO A 111 14.16 7.54 2.20
CA PRO A 111 14.66 6.32 2.84
C PRO A 111 13.62 5.62 3.71
N ARG A 112 12.74 6.38 4.37
CA ARG A 112 11.67 5.78 5.20
C ARG A 112 10.56 5.17 4.32
N VAL A 113 10.20 5.82 3.21
CA VAL A 113 9.28 5.22 2.22
C VAL A 113 9.83 3.89 1.73
N LEU A 114 11.10 3.87 1.33
CA LEU A 114 11.79 2.64 0.91
C LEU A 114 11.78 1.57 2.01
N GLY A 115 12.14 1.93 3.24
CA GLY A 115 12.17 0.99 4.37
C GLY A 115 10.80 0.40 4.69
N PHE A 116 9.74 1.22 4.71
CA PHE A 116 8.39 0.71 4.96
C PHE A 116 7.81 -0.07 3.78
N ALA A 117 8.19 0.25 2.53
CA ALA A 117 7.83 -0.56 1.36
C ALA A 117 8.46 -1.95 1.42
N LEU A 118 9.76 -2.04 1.77
CA LEU A 118 10.46 -3.30 2.01
C LEU A 118 9.82 -4.10 3.15
N LEU A 119 9.53 -3.44 4.28
CA LEU A 119 8.89 -4.08 5.43
C LEU A 119 7.49 -4.61 5.08
N SER A 120 6.73 -3.89 4.26
CA SER A 120 5.41 -4.31 3.81
C SER A 120 5.47 -5.57 2.93
N ALA A 121 6.38 -5.61 1.96
CA ALA A 121 6.58 -6.77 1.10
C ALA A 121 7.09 -7.99 1.90
N LEU A 122 8.02 -7.78 2.84
CA LEU A 122 8.49 -8.84 3.75
C LEU A 122 7.37 -9.36 4.64
N ASN A 123 6.57 -8.47 5.25
CA ASN A 123 5.42 -8.87 6.05
C ASN A 123 4.45 -9.72 5.23
N PHE A 124 4.09 -9.27 4.04
CA PHE A 124 3.19 -10.01 3.17
C PHE A 124 3.77 -11.39 2.83
N PHE A 125 5.02 -11.45 2.37
CA PHE A 125 5.71 -12.69 2.02
C PHE A 125 5.76 -13.68 3.19
N VAL A 126 6.18 -13.23 4.37
CA VAL A 126 6.35 -14.11 5.53
C VAL A 126 5.00 -14.63 6.02
N VAL A 127 4.04 -13.73 6.23
CA VAL A 127 2.76 -14.09 6.86
C VAL A 127 1.91 -14.95 5.94
N THR A 128 1.81 -14.60 4.64
CA THR A 128 0.97 -15.37 3.71
C THR A 128 1.55 -16.74 3.42
N ASN A 129 2.87 -16.89 3.22
CA ASN A 129 3.48 -18.19 2.96
C ASN A 129 3.51 -19.08 4.19
N PHE A 130 3.65 -18.51 5.39
CA PHE A 130 3.44 -19.27 6.62
C PHE A 130 2.01 -19.79 6.70
N ALA A 131 1.02 -18.97 6.39
CA ALA A 131 -0.38 -19.39 6.38
C ALA A 131 -0.65 -20.47 5.31
N VAL A 132 -0.07 -20.34 4.09
CA VAL A 132 -0.11 -21.41 3.07
C VAL A 132 0.43 -22.71 3.61
N TRP A 133 1.63 -22.71 4.18
CA TRP A 133 2.24 -23.92 4.76
C TRP A 133 1.38 -24.52 5.87
N ALA A 134 0.81 -23.67 6.74
CA ALA A 134 0.05 -24.14 7.91
C ALA A 134 -1.37 -24.65 7.57
N THR A 135 -2.00 -24.15 6.48
CA THR A 135 -3.45 -24.39 6.27
C THR A 135 -3.82 -24.98 4.92
N SER A 136 -2.96 -24.94 3.91
CA SER A 136 -3.35 -25.37 2.55
C SER A 136 -3.26 -26.87 2.31
N GLY A 137 -2.48 -27.61 3.11
CA GLY A 137 -2.17 -29.02 2.87
C GLY A 137 -1.22 -29.26 1.68
N MET A 138 -0.74 -28.20 1.00
CA MET A 138 0.16 -28.32 -0.16
C MET A 138 1.58 -28.79 0.22
N TYR A 139 1.98 -28.55 1.46
CA TYR A 139 3.34 -28.86 1.95
C TYR A 139 3.27 -29.67 3.24
N PRO A 140 4.19 -30.62 3.45
CA PRO A 140 4.29 -31.32 4.74
C PRO A 140 4.54 -30.33 5.89
N HIS A 141 3.95 -30.58 7.07
CA HIS A 141 4.17 -29.75 8.27
C HIS A 141 5.50 -30.10 8.94
N THR A 142 6.59 -29.95 8.20
CA THR A 142 7.98 -30.15 8.63
C THR A 142 8.80 -28.91 8.30
N LEU A 143 9.99 -28.77 8.90
CA LEU A 143 10.91 -27.68 8.56
C LEU A 143 11.32 -27.70 7.08
N ALA A 144 11.49 -28.89 6.51
CA ALA A 144 11.78 -29.05 5.09
C ALA A 144 10.60 -28.57 4.21
N GLY A 145 9.36 -28.92 4.58
CA GLY A 145 8.15 -28.44 3.90
C GLY A 145 7.97 -26.93 4.00
N LEU A 146 8.25 -26.35 5.17
CA LEU A 146 8.27 -24.89 5.35
C LEU A 146 9.32 -24.24 4.44
N GLY A 147 10.54 -24.75 4.43
CA GLY A 147 11.62 -24.26 3.56
C GLY A 147 11.24 -24.32 2.09
N THR A 148 10.61 -25.42 1.64
CA THR A 148 10.12 -25.59 0.27
C THR A 148 9.05 -24.57 -0.08
N CYS A 149 8.07 -24.34 0.82
CA CYS A 149 7.01 -23.33 0.63
C CYS A 149 7.61 -21.94 0.41
N PHE A 150 8.51 -21.51 1.27
CA PHE A 150 9.15 -20.19 1.14
C PHE A 150 10.04 -20.10 -0.11
N TRP A 151 10.79 -21.16 -0.44
CA TRP A 151 11.65 -21.17 -1.62
C TRP A 151 10.85 -21.00 -2.91
N LEU A 152 9.75 -21.74 -3.07
CA LEU A 152 8.88 -21.66 -4.24
C LEU A 152 8.12 -20.33 -4.32
N ALA A 153 7.98 -19.61 -3.21
CA ALA A 153 7.35 -18.31 -3.16
C ALA A 153 8.29 -17.13 -3.50
N VAL A 154 9.62 -17.34 -3.59
CA VAL A 154 10.60 -16.28 -3.91
C VAL A 154 10.28 -15.50 -5.20
N PRO A 155 9.86 -16.11 -6.32
CA PRO A 155 9.49 -15.35 -7.52
C PRO A 155 8.33 -14.39 -7.28
N PHE A 156 7.31 -14.80 -6.51
CA PHE A 156 6.16 -13.96 -6.16
C PHE A 156 6.56 -12.81 -5.23
N PHE A 157 7.44 -13.09 -4.26
CA PHE A 157 8.02 -12.05 -3.40
C PHE A 157 8.76 -10.97 -4.20
N ARG A 158 9.60 -11.39 -5.16
CA ARG A 158 10.31 -10.45 -6.03
C ARG A 158 9.34 -9.53 -6.77
N ASN A 159 8.26 -10.09 -7.30
CA ASN A 159 7.26 -9.32 -8.04
C ASN A 159 6.49 -8.36 -7.12
N ASP A 160 6.04 -8.82 -5.96
CA ASP A 160 5.38 -7.98 -4.94
C ASP A 160 6.28 -6.83 -4.47
N LEU A 161 7.55 -7.14 -4.19
CA LEU A 161 8.55 -6.15 -3.80
C LEU A 161 8.76 -5.10 -4.89
N CYS A 162 8.98 -5.53 -6.13
CA CYS A 162 9.15 -4.62 -7.27
C CYS A 162 7.89 -3.75 -7.48
N GLY A 163 6.69 -4.34 -7.43
CA GLY A 163 5.43 -3.63 -7.52
C GLY A 163 5.30 -2.59 -6.42
N THR A 164 5.47 -2.99 -5.16
CA THR A 164 5.37 -2.09 -4.01
C THR A 164 6.38 -0.94 -4.10
N LEU A 165 7.62 -1.20 -4.51
CA LEU A 165 8.65 -0.16 -4.66
C LEU A 165 8.33 0.81 -5.80
N ILE A 166 7.99 0.30 -6.98
CA ILE A 166 7.71 1.13 -8.16
C ILE A 166 6.47 1.99 -7.91
N TYR A 167 5.38 1.41 -7.45
CA TYR A 167 4.17 2.17 -7.17
C TYR A 167 4.33 3.13 -5.98
N SER A 168 5.16 2.81 -4.97
CA SER A 168 5.52 3.76 -3.91
C SER A 168 6.31 4.95 -4.48
N ALA A 169 7.28 4.72 -5.36
CA ALA A 169 8.02 5.79 -6.00
C ALA A 169 7.10 6.70 -6.84
N LEU A 170 6.15 6.13 -7.58
CA LEU A 170 5.17 6.88 -8.36
C LEU A 170 4.23 7.70 -7.47
N LEU A 171 3.64 7.11 -6.43
CA LEU A 171 2.67 7.77 -5.56
C LEU A 171 3.34 8.85 -4.69
N PHE A 172 4.38 8.50 -3.94
CA PHE A 172 5.06 9.43 -3.04
C PHE A 172 5.89 10.46 -3.82
N GLY A 173 6.55 10.06 -4.91
CA GLY A 173 7.28 10.95 -5.80
C GLY A 173 6.37 11.91 -6.54
N GLY A 174 5.26 11.42 -7.09
CA GLY A 174 4.23 12.26 -7.74
C GLY A 174 3.65 13.29 -6.78
N TYR A 175 3.34 12.88 -5.54
CA TYR A 175 2.88 13.81 -4.49
C TYR A 175 3.94 14.86 -4.13
N ALA A 176 5.19 14.47 -4.00
CA ALA A 176 6.30 15.40 -3.73
C ALA A 176 6.48 16.44 -4.84
N LEU A 177 6.40 16.02 -6.10
CA LEU A 177 6.44 16.90 -7.27
C LEU A 177 5.25 17.86 -7.32
N TYR A 178 4.05 17.38 -7.02
CA TYR A 178 2.85 18.21 -6.90
C TYR A 178 3.04 19.31 -5.85
N GLN A 179 3.49 18.94 -4.65
CA GLN A 179 3.76 19.90 -3.56
C GLN A 179 4.84 20.94 -3.95
N ALA A 180 5.89 20.51 -4.63
CA ALA A 180 6.94 21.42 -5.10
C ALA A 180 6.39 22.47 -6.10
N ARG A 181 5.50 22.05 -7.01
CA ARG A 181 4.85 22.97 -7.96
C ARG A 181 3.94 23.97 -7.25
N VAL A 182 3.07 23.50 -6.36
CA VAL A 182 2.15 24.38 -5.60
C VAL A 182 2.93 25.42 -4.80
N ARG A 183 4.03 25.04 -4.14
CA ARG A 183 4.89 26.00 -3.40
C ARG A 183 5.57 27.01 -4.32
N LYS A 184 5.95 26.63 -5.53
CA LYS A 184 6.54 27.55 -6.50
C LYS A 184 5.54 28.62 -6.94
N PHE A 185 4.30 28.23 -7.26
CA PHE A 185 3.24 29.17 -7.65
C PHE A 185 2.79 30.11 -6.50
N ALA A 186 2.82 29.65 -5.25
CA ALA A 186 2.47 30.46 -4.10
C ALA A 186 3.54 31.50 -3.73
N ARG A 187 4.75 31.42 -4.33
CA ARG A 187 5.87 32.37 -4.12
C ARG A 187 6.08 33.34 -5.26
N SER A 188 5.44 33.13 -6.41
CA SER A 188 5.42 34.04 -7.57
C SER A 188 4.23 34.98 -7.50
#